data_6d6a0a209226cec2f0e6a3daa9765e9d
#
_entry.id   6d6a0a209226cec2f0e6a3daa9765e9d
#
_cell.length_a   1.000
_cell.length_b   1.000
_cell.length_c   1.000
_cell.angle_alpha   90.00
_cell.angle_beta   90.00
_cell.angle_gamma   90.00
#
_symmetry.space_group_name_H-M   'P 1'
#
loop_
_entity.id
_entity.type
_entity.pdbx_description
1 polymer ?
#
loop_
_entity_poly.entity_id
_entity_poly.type
_entity_poly.pdbx_seq_one_letter_code
_entity_poly.pdbx_strand_id
1 'polypeptide(L)'
;DTTVGGSNRWDIRSGTTFVSDDAMALIRHRSIDVVIDATGSPTAGIAHVLACCEHKKHIVMVNVEADALAGPLLAQRAAEAGIVYSLAYGDQPALICEMVDWARAAGFEVIAAGKGTKYLPAYHASTPDTVWGHYGFTEERVKGGDFNAQMFNSFLDGTKSAIEMAAVSNATGLLPAAKGLEFPACGVDDLPRLLKPKAHGGVLQHRGQVEVVSSLERDG
;
A
#
# COMPACT_ATOMS: atom_id res chain seq x y z
N ASP A 1 -8.05 29.55 5.73
CA ASP A 1 -9.47 29.73 5.41
C ASP A 1 -9.91 28.61 4.48
N THR A 2 -10.82 27.78 4.98
CA THR A 2 -11.43 26.68 4.21
C THR A 2 -12.79 27.17 3.74
N THR A 3 -12.94 27.48 2.46
CA THR A 3 -14.25 27.83 1.89
C THR A 3 -14.88 26.58 1.26
N VAL A 4 -15.96 26.10 1.86
CA VAL A 4 -16.87 25.15 1.22
C VAL A 4 -17.72 25.93 0.25
N GLY A 5 -17.42 25.90 -1.04
CA GLY A 5 -18.07 26.75 -2.02
C GLY A 5 -18.72 25.98 -3.16
N GLY A 6 -20.04 26.10 -3.24
CA GLY A 6 -20.83 25.74 -4.40
C GLY A 6 -20.87 26.83 -5.49
N SER A 7 -19.75 27.39 -5.94
CA SER A 7 -19.74 28.29 -7.08
C SER A 7 -18.64 27.94 -8.07
N ASN A 8 -18.96 27.97 -9.35
CA ASN A 8 -18.17 27.57 -10.52
C ASN A 8 -16.89 28.39 -10.80
N ARG A 9 -16.31 29.07 -9.83
CA ARG A 9 -15.05 29.80 -9.97
C ARG A 9 -14.07 29.36 -8.90
N TRP A 10 -13.27 28.37 -9.27
CA TRP A 10 -12.13 27.90 -8.50
C TRP A 10 -10.95 28.84 -8.74
N ASP A 11 -10.66 29.73 -7.82
CA ASP A 11 -9.47 30.58 -7.89
C ASP A 11 -8.34 29.96 -7.06
N ILE A 12 -7.65 29.00 -7.66
CA ILE A 12 -6.50 28.30 -7.07
C ILE A 12 -5.33 29.25 -6.80
N ARG A 13 -5.34 30.47 -7.35
CA ARG A 13 -4.27 31.47 -7.17
C ARG A 13 -4.42 32.29 -5.89
N SER A 14 -5.52 32.16 -5.18
CA SER A 14 -5.81 32.98 -4.00
C SER A 14 -5.08 32.55 -2.72
N GLY A 15 -4.32 31.45 -2.76
CA GLY A 15 -3.66 30.89 -1.55
C GLY A 15 -4.64 30.23 -0.58
N THR A 16 -5.87 29.94 -1.02
CA THR A 16 -6.89 29.23 -0.24
C THR A 16 -6.95 27.75 -0.59
N THR A 17 -7.26 26.91 0.40
CA THR A 17 -7.54 25.49 0.17
C THR A 17 -8.98 25.34 -0.29
N PHE A 18 -9.17 24.67 -1.41
CA PHE A 18 -10.49 24.34 -1.95
C PHE A 18 -10.93 22.97 -1.45
N VAL A 19 -12.15 22.86 -0.95
CA VAL A 19 -12.77 21.60 -0.52
C VAL A 19 -14.00 21.33 -1.37
N SER A 20 -14.10 20.13 -1.95
CA SER A 20 -15.20 19.71 -2.81
C SER A 20 -15.52 18.24 -2.54
N ASP A 21 -16.75 17.86 -2.70
CA ASP A 21 -17.26 16.49 -2.74
C ASP A 21 -17.25 15.89 -4.16
N ASP A 22 -16.88 16.67 -5.18
CA ASP A 22 -16.76 16.23 -6.57
C ASP A 22 -15.28 16.04 -6.96
N ALA A 23 -14.75 14.83 -6.75
CA ALA A 23 -13.40 14.48 -7.13
C ALA A 23 -13.14 14.60 -8.64
N MET A 24 -14.17 14.34 -9.47
CA MET A 24 -14.03 14.43 -10.93
C MET A 24 -13.93 15.87 -11.40
N ALA A 25 -14.60 16.81 -10.74
CA ALA A 25 -14.42 18.24 -11.02
C ALA A 25 -13.00 18.70 -10.70
N LEU A 26 -12.40 18.20 -9.61
CA LEU A 26 -10.99 18.45 -9.27
C LEU A 26 -10.05 17.92 -10.37
N ILE A 27 -10.20 16.66 -10.77
CA ILE A 27 -9.35 16.04 -11.78
C ILE A 27 -9.43 16.77 -13.11
N ARG A 28 -10.61 17.23 -13.48
CA ARG A 28 -10.83 18.00 -14.73
C ARG A 28 -10.29 19.44 -14.68
N HIS A 29 -9.98 19.93 -13.49
CA HIS A 29 -9.60 21.34 -13.35
C HIS A 29 -8.24 21.63 -14.01
N ARG A 30 -8.20 22.69 -14.85
CA ARG A 30 -7.02 23.03 -15.68
C ARG A 30 -5.76 23.38 -14.88
N SER A 31 -5.90 23.84 -13.64
CA SER A 31 -4.79 24.29 -12.80
C SER A 31 -4.26 23.18 -11.86
N ILE A 32 -4.78 21.98 -11.97
CA ILE A 32 -4.27 20.82 -11.24
C ILE A 32 -3.41 20.01 -12.19
N ASP A 33 -2.17 19.75 -11.82
CA ASP A 33 -1.22 18.94 -12.57
C ASP A 33 -1.05 17.55 -11.96
N VAL A 34 -1.18 17.44 -10.64
CA VAL A 34 -0.95 16.21 -9.87
C VAL A 34 -2.16 15.94 -8.96
N VAL A 35 -2.61 14.70 -8.97
CA VAL A 35 -3.66 14.19 -8.09
C VAL A 35 -3.03 13.19 -7.12
N ILE A 36 -3.45 13.22 -5.86
CA ILE A 36 -3.08 12.21 -4.86
C ILE A 36 -4.36 11.46 -4.48
N ASP A 37 -4.39 10.16 -4.73
CA ASP A 37 -5.51 9.31 -4.29
C ASP A 37 -5.17 8.65 -2.95
N ALA A 38 -5.92 9.00 -1.92
CA ALA A 38 -5.81 8.45 -0.57
C ALA A 38 -7.17 7.91 -0.07
N THR A 39 -8.03 7.47 -0.99
CA THR A 39 -9.39 7.04 -0.66
C THR A 39 -9.47 5.66 -0.01
N GLY A 40 -8.47 4.79 -0.22
CA GLY A 40 -8.51 3.39 0.22
C GLY A 40 -9.61 2.55 -0.46
N SER A 41 -10.29 3.10 -1.46
CA SER A 41 -11.34 2.42 -2.23
C SER A 41 -10.79 1.98 -3.59
N PRO A 42 -10.70 0.66 -3.88
CA PRO A 42 -10.23 0.19 -5.18
C PRO A 42 -11.03 0.77 -6.35
N THR A 43 -12.35 0.80 -6.22
CA THR A 43 -13.24 1.32 -7.27
C THR A 43 -13.02 2.81 -7.52
N ALA A 44 -12.92 3.62 -6.47
CA ALA A 44 -12.66 5.05 -6.60
C ALA A 44 -11.28 5.29 -7.23
N GLY A 45 -10.24 4.61 -6.73
CA GLY A 45 -8.88 4.75 -7.23
C GLY A 45 -8.75 4.42 -8.71
N ILE A 46 -9.34 3.31 -9.16
CA ILE A 46 -9.37 2.96 -10.59
C ILE A 46 -10.04 4.07 -11.41
N ALA A 47 -11.21 4.56 -10.98
CA ALA A 47 -11.92 5.64 -11.67
C ALA A 47 -11.09 6.93 -11.74
N HIS A 48 -10.41 7.29 -10.64
CA HIS A 48 -9.54 8.47 -10.59
C HIS A 48 -8.34 8.35 -11.53
N VAL A 49 -7.67 7.18 -11.57
CA VAL A 49 -6.55 6.95 -12.50
C VAL A 49 -7.01 7.08 -13.95
N LEU A 50 -8.13 6.46 -14.31
CA LEU A 50 -8.65 6.54 -15.68
C LEU A 50 -9.02 7.97 -16.06
N ALA A 51 -9.64 8.74 -15.16
CA ALA A 51 -9.91 10.16 -15.37
C ALA A 51 -8.62 10.98 -15.49
N CYS A 52 -7.59 10.69 -14.69
CA CYS A 52 -6.27 11.32 -14.80
C CYS A 52 -5.62 11.04 -16.16
N CYS A 53 -5.74 9.82 -16.69
CA CYS A 53 -5.27 9.50 -18.04
C CYS A 53 -5.98 10.34 -19.12
N GLU A 54 -7.31 10.49 -19.04
CA GLU A 54 -8.13 11.27 -19.95
C GLU A 54 -7.75 12.77 -19.91
N HIS A 55 -7.58 13.30 -18.70
CA HIS A 55 -7.33 14.72 -18.49
C HIS A 55 -5.85 15.10 -18.36
N LYS A 56 -4.93 14.17 -18.62
CA LYS A 56 -3.47 14.39 -18.62
C LYS A 56 -2.95 14.91 -17.28
N LYS A 57 -3.42 14.33 -16.18
CA LYS A 57 -2.96 14.61 -14.82
C LYS A 57 -2.04 13.50 -14.34
N HIS A 58 -0.95 13.86 -13.68
CA HIS A 58 -0.13 12.89 -12.94
C HIS A 58 -0.89 12.40 -11.71
N ILE A 59 -0.66 11.15 -11.31
CA ILE A 59 -1.33 10.59 -10.13
C ILE A 59 -0.37 9.83 -9.21
N VAL A 60 -0.50 10.09 -7.90
CA VAL A 60 0.22 9.41 -6.83
C VAL A 60 -0.79 8.57 -6.03
N MET A 61 -0.54 7.28 -5.93
CA MET A 61 -1.42 6.32 -5.28
C MET A 61 -0.96 6.05 -3.84
N VAL A 62 -1.63 6.70 -2.87
CA VAL A 62 -1.64 6.25 -1.46
C VAL A 62 -2.62 5.08 -1.31
N ASN A 63 -3.59 4.99 -2.20
CA ASN A 63 -4.57 3.91 -2.31
C ASN A 63 -3.92 2.64 -2.90
N VAL A 64 -3.20 1.92 -2.06
CA VAL A 64 -2.50 0.68 -2.42
C VAL A 64 -3.48 -0.42 -2.81
N GLU A 65 -4.72 -0.37 -2.32
CA GLU A 65 -5.79 -1.31 -2.61
C GLU A 65 -6.16 -1.31 -4.11
N ALA A 66 -6.21 -0.14 -4.73
CA ALA A 66 -6.45 -0.02 -6.16
C ALA A 66 -5.26 -0.53 -6.99
N ASP A 67 -4.02 -0.27 -6.54
CA ASP A 67 -2.80 -0.77 -7.17
C ASP A 67 -2.71 -2.30 -7.06
N ALA A 68 -2.94 -2.88 -5.89
CA ALA A 68 -2.95 -4.32 -5.68
C ALA A 68 -3.93 -5.03 -6.63
N LEU A 69 -5.11 -4.43 -6.88
CA LEU A 69 -6.15 -5.00 -7.74
C LEU A 69 -5.84 -4.83 -9.23
N ALA A 70 -5.38 -3.66 -9.67
CA ALA A 70 -5.32 -3.29 -11.08
C ALA A 70 -4.03 -2.56 -11.50
N GLY A 71 -3.04 -2.44 -10.62
CA GLY A 71 -1.83 -1.64 -10.80
C GLY A 71 -1.14 -1.81 -12.16
N PRO A 72 -0.83 -3.04 -12.63
CA PRO A 72 -0.17 -3.23 -13.92
C PRO A 72 -0.94 -2.65 -15.10
N LEU A 73 -2.27 -2.81 -15.11
CA LEU A 73 -3.12 -2.23 -16.15
C LEU A 73 -3.20 -0.71 -16.05
N LEU A 74 -3.30 -0.18 -14.83
CA LEU A 74 -3.36 1.27 -14.60
C LEU A 74 -2.04 1.94 -14.98
N ALA A 75 -0.90 1.33 -14.63
CA ALA A 75 0.42 1.81 -15.04
C ALA A 75 0.58 1.82 -16.57
N GLN A 76 0.10 0.77 -17.26
CA GLN A 76 0.10 0.72 -18.71
C GLN A 76 -0.74 1.86 -19.30
N ARG A 77 -1.97 2.08 -18.80
CA ARG A 77 -2.85 3.17 -19.26
C ARG A 77 -2.25 4.56 -19.03
N ALA A 78 -1.60 4.73 -17.89
CA ALA A 78 -0.90 5.98 -17.57
C ALA A 78 0.28 6.23 -18.53
N ALA A 79 1.07 5.21 -18.83
CA ALA A 79 2.16 5.30 -19.80
C ALA A 79 1.64 5.63 -21.21
N GLU A 80 0.59 4.98 -21.67
CA GLU A 80 -0.09 5.28 -22.95
C GLU A 80 -0.63 6.72 -22.98
N ALA A 81 -1.11 7.23 -21.84
CA ALA A 81 -1.56 8.60 -21.70
C ALA A 81 -0.43 9.63 -21.55
N GLY A 82 0.81 9.19 -21.35
CA GLY A 82 1.97 10.05 -21.12
C GLY A 82 1.95 10.78 -19.78
N ILE A 83 1.37 10.16 -18.75
CA ILE A 83 1.33 10.69 -17.40
C ILE A 83 2.15 9.81 -16.43
N VAL A 84 2.56 10.37 -15.30
CA VAL A 84 3.17 9.63 -14.22
C VAL A 84 2.08 8.95 -13.39
N TYR A 85 2.22 7.64 -13.18
CA TYR A 85 1.51 6.84 -12.19
C TYR A 85 2.55 6.35 -11.19
N SER A 86 2.41 6.68 -9.93
CA SER A 86 3.38 6.35 -8.89
C SER A 86 2.71 5.87 -7.62
N LEU A 87 3.31 4.89 -6.96
CA LEU A 87 3.04 4.67 -5.54
C LEU A 87 3.50 5.88 -4.72
N ALA A 88 2.87 6.10 -3.56
CA ALA A 88 3.25 7.20 -2.68
C ALA A 88 4.61 6.93 -2.04
N TYR A 89 5.59 7.78 -2.33
CA TYR A 89 6.92 7.68 -1.74
C TYR A 89 6.86 7.94 -0.23
N GLY A 90 7.52 7.04 0.53
CA GLY A 90 7.49 7.02 1.99
C GLY A 90 6.60 5.92 2.57
N ASP A 91 5.68 5.35 1.78
CA ASP A 91 4.96 4.12 2.14
C ASP A 91 5.79 2.89 1.81
N GLN A 92 5.55 1.78 2.51
CA GLN A 92 6.34 0.56 2.42
C GLN A 92 6.47 0.02 0.99
N PRO A 93 5.42 -0.09 0.17
CA PRO A 93 5.56 -0.61 -1.19
C PRO A 93 6.54 0.21 -2.03
N ALA A 94 6.47 1.55 -1.98
CA ALA A 94 7.36 2.41 -2.74
C ALA A 94 8.82 2.26 -2.30
N LEU A 95 9.07 2.24 -0.98
CA LEU A 95 10.42 2.07 -0.42
C LEU A 95 11.02 0.71 -0.74
N ILE A 96 10.21 -0.36 -0.71
CA ILE A 96 10.66 -1.69 -1.09
C ILE A 96 11.01 -1.74 -2.58
N CYS A 97 10.18 -1.15 -3.45
CA CYS A 97 10.44 -1.06 -4.88
C CYS A 97 11.76 -0.33 -5.17
N GLU A 98 12.02 0.79 -4.50
CA GLU A 98 13.28 1.55 -4.63
C GLU A 98 14.49 0.69 -4.27
N MET A 99 14.43 -0.07 -3.16
CA MET A 99 15.51 -0.97 -2.76
C MET A 99 15.71 -2.12 -3.76
N VAL A 100 14.64 -2.66 -4.33
CA VAL A 100 14.69 -3.69 -5.37
C VAL A 100 15.37 -3.14 -6.63
N ASP A 101 14.99 -1.95 -7.06
CA ASP A 101 15.57 -1.29 -8.23
C ASP A 101 17.06 -0.97 -8.02
N TRP A 102 17.41 -0.44 -6.83
CA TRP A 102 18.79 -0.20 -6.47
C TRP A 102 19.64 -1.48 -6.50
N ALA A 103 19.15 -2.56 -5.90
CA ALA A 103 19.86 -3.83 -5.89
C ALA A 103 20.09 -4.37 -7.30
N ARG A 104 19.06 -4.32 -8.15
CA ARG A 104 19.14 -4.76 -9.56
C ARG A 104 20.09 -3.88 -10.38
N ALA A 105 20.03 -2.56 -10.21
CA ALA A 105 20.91 -1.62 -10.88
C ALA A 105 22.39 -1.82 -10.48
N ALA A 106 22.64 -2.24 -9.23
CA ALA A 106 23.96 -2.60 -8.74
C ALA A 106 24.41 -4.02 -9.15
N GLY A 107 23.61 -4.77 -9.93
CA GLY A 107 23.93 -6.11 -10.43
C GLY A 107 23.63 -7.23 -9.44
N PHE A 108 22.89 -6.99 -8.38
CA PHE A 108 22.46 -8.03 -7.43
C PHE A 108 21.19 -8.74 -7.88
N GLU A 109 21.14 -10.05 -7.65
CA GLU A 109 19.90 -10.82 -7.71
C GLU A 109 19.12 -10.61 -6.42
N VAL A 110 17.85 -10.18 -6.54
CA VAL A 110 16.96 -10.04 -5.40
C VAL A 110 16.33 -11.39 -5.07
N ILE A 111 16.73 -11.98 -3.96
CA ILE A 111 16.24 -13.28 -3.51
C ILE A 111 14.90 -13.16 -2.81
N ALA A 112 14.73 -12.13 -1.99
CA ALA A 112 13.49 -11.80 -1.32
C ALA A 112 13.36 -10.29 -1.16
N ALA A 113 12.11 -9.79 -1.15
CA ALA A 113 11.79 -8.42 -0.78
C ALA A 113 10.52 -8.41 0.07
N GLY A 114 10.44 -7.44 0.99
CA GLY A 114 9.28 -7.32 1.86
C GLY A 114 9.56 -6.47 3.09
N LYS A 115 8.81 -6.75 4.14
CA LYS A 115 8.89 -5.99 5.39
C LYS A 115 8.79 -6.88 6.62
N GLY A 116 9.09 -6.32 7.79
CA GLY A 116 8.73 -6.89 9.09
C GLY A 116 7.42 -6.30 9.60
N THR A 117 6.66 -7.07 10.35
CA THR A 117 5.48 -6.60 11.06
C THR A 117 5.31 -7.31 12.38
N LYS A 118 4.51 -6.75 13.28
CA LYS A 118 4.09 -7.43 14.51
C LYS A 118 2.92 -8.34 14.18
N TYR A 119 3.19 -9.62 14.05
CA TYR A 119 2.18 -10.62 13.70
C TYR A 119 2.30 -11.84 14.61
N LEU A 120 1.16 -12.35 15.06
CA LEU A 120 1.02 -13.64 15.72
C LEU A 120 0.00 -14.49 14.94
N PRO A 121 0.17 -15.81 14.84
CA PRO A 121 -0.79 -16.69 14.16
C PRO A 121 -2.24 -16.52 14.64
N ALA A 122 -2.43 -16.21 15.92
CA ALA A 122 -3.74 -15.94 16.51
C ALA A 122 -4.44 -14.71 15.90
N TYR A 123 -3.68 -13.75 15.36
CA TYR A 123 -4.24 -12.54 14.75
C TYR A 123 -4.92 -12.80 13.41
N HIS A 124 -4.55 -13.89 12.74
CA HIS A 124 -5.14 -14.23 11.45
C HIS A 124 -6.67 -14.43 11.50
N ALA A 125 -7.18 -14.86 12.65
CA ALA A 125 -8.62 -15.02 12.88
C ALA A 125 -9.30 -13.76 13.48
N SER A 126 -8.58 -12.65 13.61
CA SER A 126 -9.13 -11.41 14.13
C SER A 126 -10.18 -10.84 13.17
N THR A 127 -11.19 -10.19 13.75
CA THR A 127 -12.26 -9.51 13.02
C THR A 127 -12.42 -8.09 13.55
N PRO A 128 -13.11 -7.20 12.84
CA PRO A 128 -13.42 -5.85 13.36
C PRO A 128 -14.10 -5.84 14.73
N ASP A 129 -14.81 -6.91 15.08
CA ASP A 129 -15.47 -7.02 16.39
C ASP A 129 -14.52 -7.46 17.50
N THR A 130 -13.46 -8.19 17.18
CA THR A 130 -12.50 -8.74 18.15
C THR A 130 -11.19 -7.96 18.25
N VAL A 131 -10.92 -7.08 17.31
CA VAL A 131 -9.64 -6.39 17.13
C VAL A 131 -9.18 -5.62 18.38
N TRP A 132 -10.10 -4.99 19.09
CA TRP A 132 -9.78 -4.15 20.25
C TRP A 132 -9.18 -4.91 21.42
N GLY A 133 -9.60 -6.19 21.58
CA GLY A 133 -9.00 -7.10 22.57
C GLY A 133 -7.52 -7.34 22.31
N HIS A 134 -7.12 -7.47 21.05
CA HIS A 134 -5.71 -7.65 20.66
C HIS A 134 -4.86 -6.38 20.88
N TYR A 135 -5.48 -5.20 20.75
CA TYR A 135 -4.82 -3.92 21.05
C TYR A 135 -4.86 -3.55 22.53
N GLY A 136 -5.60 -4.30 23.36
CA GLY A 136 -5.79 -3.95 24.78
C GLY A 136 -6.55 -2.64 25.00
N PHE A 137 -7.42 -2.25 24.05
CA PHE A 137 -8.23 -1.05 24.19
C PHE A 137 -9.46 -1.35 25.02
N THR A 138 -9.75 -0.46 26.01
CA THR A 138 -11.00 -0.52 26.76
C THR A 138 -12.18 -0.04 25.92
N GLU A 139 -13.40 -0.48 26.27
CA GLU A 139 -14.60 -0.02 25.58
C GLU A 139 -14.77 1.49 25.64
N GLU A 140 -14.41 2.14 26.77
CA GLU A 140 -14.45 3.58 26.92
C GLU A 140 -13.55 4.29 25.93
N ARG A 141 -12.32 3.77 25.72
CA ARG A 141 -11.37 4.30 24.75
C ARG A 141 -11.91 4.18 23.34
N VAL A 142 -12.49 3.04 23.00
CA VAL A 142 -13.06 2.80 21.65
C VAL A 142 -14.26 3.72 21.40
N LYS A 143 -15.17 3.87 22.38
CA LYS A 143 -16.35 4.75 22.27
C LYS A 143 -15.98 6.23 22.24
N GLY A 144 -14.88 6.62 22.88
CA GLY A 144 -14.41 8.01 22.96
C GLY A 144 -13.52 8.45 21.79
N GLY A 145 -13.14 7.52 20.90
CA GLY A 145 -12.26 7.77 19.76
C GLY A 145 -12.95 7.52 18.42
N ASP A 146 -12.45 8.17 17.39
CA ASP A 146 -12.87 7.93 15.99
C ASP A 146 -11.97 6.83 15.38
N PHE A 147 -12.17 5.59 15.84
CA PHE A 147 -11.37 4.45 15.41
C PHE A 147 -12.09 3.62 14.34
N ASN A 148 -11.44 3.38 13.22
CA ASN A 148 -11.93 2.47 12.18
C ASN A 148 -11.51 1.04 12.48
N ALA A 149 -12.43 0.23 13.02
CA ALA A 149 -12.17 -1.15 13.42
C ALA A 149 -11.71 -2.02 12.25
N GLN A 150 -12.23 -1.83 11.04
CA GLN A 150 -11.83 -2.57 9.85
C GLN A 150 -10.39 -2.27 9.47
N MET A 151 -9.99 -0.99 9.52
CA MET A 151 -8.62 -0.57 9.25
C MET A 151 -7.65 -1.17 10.29
N PHE A 152 -7.97 -1.06 11.58
CA PHE A 152 -7.15 -1.63 12.64
C PHE A 152 -7.04 -3.15 12.53
N ASN A 153 -8.13 -3.83 12.18
CA ASN A 153 -8.11 -5.28 11.97
C ASN A 153 -7.19 -5.67 10.81
N SER A 154 -7.21 -4.93 9.71
CA SER A 154 -6.37 -5.23 8.55
C SER A 154 -4.86 -5.18 8.84
N PHE A 155 -4.44 -4.45 9.87
CA PHE A 155 -3.04 -4.42 10.33
C PHE A 155 -2.65 -5.67 11.11
N LEU A 156 -3.62 -6.35 11.74
CA LEU A 156 -3.38 -7.54 12.54
C LEU A 156 -3.53 -8.82 11.73
N ASP A 157 -4.61 -8.96 10.96
CA ASP A 157 -4.97 -10.22 10.30
C ASP A 157 -4.11 -10.56 9.07
N GLY A 158 -3.18 -9.68 8.70
CA GLY A 158 -2.30 -9.84 7.54
C GLY A 158 -2.85 -9.25 6.24
N THR A 159 -4.10 -8.78 6.20
CA THR A 159 -4.72 -8.23 4.99
C THR A 159 -3.94 -7.03 4.44
N LYS A 160 -3.58 -6.06 5.28
CA LYS A 160 -2.81 -4.89 4.84
C LYS A 160 -1.44 -5.29 4.30
N SER A 161 -0.75 -6.21 4.99
CA SER A 161 0.54 -6.74 4.52
C SER A 161 0.42 -7.44 3.17
N ALA A 162 -0.65 -8.21 2.95
CA ALA A 162 -0.88 -8.89 1.68
C ALA A 162 -1.14 -7.89 0.53
N ILE A 163 -1.93 -6.84 0.77
CA ILE A 163 -2.19 -5.77 -0.20
C ILE A 163 -0.89 -5.06 -0.58
N GLU A 164 -0.06 -4.70 0.40
CA GLU A 164 1.23 -4.03 0.15
C GLU A 164 2.19 -4.93 -0.63
N MET A 165 2.27 -6.23 -0.30
CA MET A 165 3.12 -7.16 -1.05
C MET A 165 2.57 -7.44 -2.45
N ALA A 166 1.27 -7.38 -2.68
CA ALA A 166 0.69 -7.42 -4.02
C ALA A 166 1.13 -6.23 -4.87
N ALA A 167 1.12 -5.01 -4.30
CA ALA A 167 1.63 -3.83 -4.99
C ALA A 167 3.13 -3.93 -5.31
N VAL A 168 3.94 -4.44 -4.37
CA VAL A 168 5.37 -4.71 -4.63
C VAL A 168 5.54 -5.73 -5.76
N SER A 169 4.75 -6.81 -5.76
CA SER A 169 4.77 -7.82 -6.82
C SER A 169 4.41 -7.22 -8.18
N ASN A 170 3.37 -6.40 -8.22
CA ASN A 170 2.92 -5.70 -9.44
C ASN A 170 4.02 -4.82 -10.03
N ALA A 171 4.72 -4.07 -9.18
CA ALA A 171 5.74 -3.12 -9.62
C ALA A 171 7.08 -3.78 -9.96
N THR A 172 7.46 -4.85 -9.25
CA THR A 172 8.81 -5.43 -9.35
C THR A 172 8.88 -6.74 -10.12
N GLY A 173 7.74 -7.42 -10.31
CA GLY A 173 7.68 -8.77 -10.88
C GLY A 173 8.16 -9.86 -9.93
N LEU A 174 8.45 -9.55 -8.66
CA LEU A 174 8.67 -10.56 -7.63
C LEU A 174 7.34 -11.25 -7.31
N LEU A 175 7.36 -12.52 -6.93
CA LEU A 175 6.13 -13.31 -6.77
C LEU A 175 5.93 -13.74 -5.31
N PRO A 176 4.69 -13.80 -4.82
CA PRO A 176 4.41 -14.42 -3.53
C PRO A 176 4.58 -15.93 -3.59
N ALA A 177 4.71 -16.58 -2.43
CA ALA A 177 4.59 -18.02 -2.32
C ALA A 177 3.19 -18.49 -2.78
N ALA A 178 3.07 -19.74 -3.25
CA ALA A 178 1.82 -20.28 -3.79
C ALA A 178 0.63 -20.24 -2.80
N LYS A 179 0.91 -20.28 -1.50
CA LYS A 179 -0.10 -20.17 -0.44
C LYS A 179 -0.24 -18.75 0.13
N GLY A 180 0.46 -17.77 -0.44
CA GLY A 180 0.53 -16.40 0.09
C GLY A 180 1.65 -16.23 1.13
N LEU A 181 1.54 -15.18 1.93
CA LEU A 181 2.53 -14.83 2.96
C LEU A 181 2.50 -15.82 4.12
N GLU A 182 3.66 -16.24 4.58
CA GLU A 182 3.78 -17.22 5.68
C GLU A 182 4.13 -16.56 7.04
N PHE A 183 4.55 -15.29 7.05
CA PHE A 183 4.93 -14.52 8.23
C PHE A 183 5.92 -15.27 9.17
N PRO A 184 7.03 -15.80 8.64
CA PRO A 184 7.96 -16.54 9.49
C PRO A 184 8.53 -15.64 10.59
N ALA A 185 8.64 -16.17 11.83
CA ALA A 185 9.26 -15.48 12.95
C ALA A 185 10.74 -15.20 12.65
N CYS A 186 11.16 -13.94 12.72
CA CYS A 186 12.50 -13.53 12.28
C CYS A 186 12.94 -12.21 12.89
N GLY A 187 14.10 -12.21 13.53
CA GLY A 187 14.83 -11.01 13.85
C GLY A 187 15.65 -10.50 12.66
N VAL A 188 16.10 -9.24 12.70
CA VAL A 188 16.86 -8.62 11.61
C VAL A 188 18.12 -9.40 11.25
N ASP A 189 18.85 -9.90 12.25
CA ASP A 189 20.09 -10.64 12.07
C ASP A 189 19.90 -12.03 11.45
N ASP A 190 18.68 -12.56 11.47
CA ASP A 190 18.35 -13.87 10.93
C ASP A 190 17.86 -13.81 9.47
N LEU A 191 17.50 -12.63 8.96
CA LEU A 191 16.97 -12.46 7.59
C LEU A 191 17.79 -13.21 6.54
N PRO A 192 19.14 -13.10 6.47
CA PRO A 192 19.93 -13.78 5.44
C PRO A 192 19.94 -15.29 5.59
N ARG A 193 19.68 -15.81 6.78
CA ARG A 193 19.63 -17.26 7.06
C ARG A 193 18.26 -17.84 6.74
N LEU A 194 17.21 -17.10 7.05
CA LEU A 194 15.82 -17.54 6.94
C LEU A 194 15.28 -17.32 5.53
N LEU A 195 15.43 -16.10 4.98
CA LEU A 195 14.89 -15.71 3.68
C LEU A 195 15.78 -16.17 2.52
N LYS A 196 15.93 -17.47 2.39
CA LYS A 196 16.54 -18.15 1.24
C LYS A 196 15.67 -19.34 0.83
N PRO A 197 15.80 -19.86 -0.39
CA PRO A 197 15.01 -21.00 -0.85
C PRO A 197 15.16 -22.23 0.05
N LYS A 198 14.08 -23.02 0.20
CA LYS A 198 14.05 -24.26 0.96
C LYS A 198 15.17 -25.23 0.57
N ALA A 199 15.52 -25.28 -0.72
CA ALA A 199 16.64 -26.08 -1.22
C ALA A 199 18.01 -25.68 -0.62
N HIS A 200 18.12 -24.49 -0.06
CA HIS A 200 19.32 -23.98 0.61
C HIS A 200 19.14 -23.83 2.14
N GLY A 201 18.13 -24.50 2.70
CA GLY A 201 17.87 -24.52 4.14
C GLY A 201 17.17 -23.29 4.68
N GLY A 202 16.48 -22.51 3.84
CA GLY A 202 15.60 -21.41 4.23
C GLY A 202 14.11 -21.75 4.15
N VAL A 203 13.26 -20.73 4.12
CA VAL A 203 11.80 -20.90 4.11
C VAL A 203 11.15 -20.58 2.77
N LEU A 204 11.82 -19.86 1.88
CA LEU A 204 11.24 -19.42 0.61
C LEU A 204 10.99 -20.60 -0.35
N GLN A 205 9.89 -20.52 -1.10
CA GLN A 205 9.57 -21.52 -2.13
C GLN A 205 10.42 -21.35 -3.39
N HIS A 206 10.78 -20.10 -3.71
CA HIS A 206 11.58 -19.76 -4.88
C HIS A 206 12.44 -18.50 -4.62
N ARG A 207 13.36 -18.19 -5.53
CA ARG A 207 14.06 -16.89 -5.57
C ARG A 207 13.13 -15.82 -6.11
N GLY A 208 13.35 -14.58 -5.72
CA GLY A 208 12.49 -13.48 -6.13
C GLY A 208 11.10 -13.53 -5.48
N GLN A 209 11.04 -13.96 -4.21
CA GLN A 209 9.78 -14.04 -3.46
C GLN A 209 9.53 -12.76 -2.68
N VAL A 210 8.28 -12.28 -2.67
CA VAL A 210 7.82 -11.33 -1.67
C VAL A 210 7.40 -12.05 -0.41
N GLU A 211 7.79 -11.53 0.76
CA GLU A 211 7.44 -12.13 2.04
C GLU A 211 7.37 -11.06 3.14
N VAL A 212 6.62 -11.33 4.20
CA VAL A 212 6.55 -10.51 5.39
C VAL A 212 6.99 -11.35 6.59
N VAL A 213 7.92 -10.85 7.37
CA VAL A 213 8.40 -11.57 8.57
C VAL A 213 7.69 -11.06 9.83
N SER A 214 7.43 -11.97 10.77
CA SER A 214 6.93 -11.62 12.10
C SER A 214 8.09 -11.30 13.02
N SER A 215 8.13 -10.07 13.55
CA SER A 215 9.09 -9.68 14.58
C SER A 215 8.59 -9.92 15.99
N LEU A 216 7.28 -10.08 16.18
CA LEU A 216 6.67 -10.18 17.51
C LEU A 216 6.93 -11.51 18.21
N GLU A 217 6.99 -12.62 17.46
CA GLU A 217 7.21 -13.94 18.03
C GLU A 217 8.63 -14.19 18.52
N ARG A 218 9.59 -13.33 18.11
CA ARG A 218 11.00 -13.58 18.39
C ARG A 218 11.49 -12.92 19.68
N ASP A 219 11.15 -11.68 19.91
CA ASP A 219 11.77 -10.86 20.96
C ASP A 219 10.77 -10.29 21.99
N GLY A 220 9.52 -10.69 21.91
CA GLY A 220 8.46 -10.24 22.83
C GLY A 220 7.83 -8.92 22.42
#